data_29550a8574861561024dba401eefde90
#
_entry.id   29550a8574861561024dba401eefde90
#
_cell.length_a   1.000
_cell.length_b   1.000
_cell.length_c   1.000
_cell.angle_alpha   90.00
_cell.angle_beta   90.00
_cell.angle_gamma   90.00
#
_symmetry.space_group_name_H-M   'P 1'
#
loop_
_entity.id
_entity.type
_entity.pdbx_description
1 polymer ?
#
loop_
_entity_poly.entity_id
_entity_poly.type
_entity_poly.pdbx_seq_one_letter_code
_entity_poly.pdbx_strand_id
1 'polypeptide(L)'
;MKISSTYLFDSSLKNIQSTQSDVSRSRERIASGKALTRASDDTSKLRNIETLQSSLKKIDSFDSNLTYLKDRLKLEESVLTSASDILIRLKELAIQAANDTLSGTDRDIIAAEARNLRDELLSIANTRDVEGNYVFSGSRTETLPFKKDDVTGAVQYQGDNRQTKIQISETREMAKNRDGQSIFEGASRTERTYHLAGFEGEGDYNFMVGSRLIELKVGAGTAEEIATQFQSQLKNNGVSGTASVRHKETISTGTITSYNGAVAISDGTNTLALDYSAGDPGDIDTLLSNIRSAPAYEDLLFTVDKASNGIDLEYNWKGSGSGYQLETVSVGTLGSYTGLTIGDGTTTITPTVPGSGFASVDALVTAIQSATNYANLDFTVSKAANGTDIEYIWKKSGTPTGTATFNAAGITNESIASSTLGPQKARVSFSASVASGPTAGVKASGGSDVYAVTLTGEDSLATDGVKTTPEVSSTTPLTVSLLEDKKDNIDYFSVLQDFVSALSSNDRGQIGRAVSELTGVQEQLSITMGDVGSSLNNIDRQNGINSDVRLQIDQLLATERDLDYAKAVTQFNQEIVRLEATQASFARIAQLSLFQYLS
;
A
#
# COMPACT_ATOMS: atom_id res chain seq x y z
N MET A 1 9.17 -79.98 -62.93
CA MET A 1 9.29 -78.65 -63.52
C MET A 1 8.02 -77.77 -63.40
N LYS A 2 6.80 -78.33 -63.24
CA LYS A 2 5.55 -77.56 -63.16
C LYS A 2 5.49 -76.56 -61.96
N ILE A 3 6.09 -76.89 -60.78
CA ILE A 3 6.10 -76.08 -59.61
C ILE A 3 6.99 -74.82 -59.81
N SER A 4 8.09 -74.94 -60.55
CA SER A 4 9.01 -73.80 -60.82
C SER A 4 8.40 -72.73 -61.76
N SER A 5 7.61 -73.11 -62.75
CA SER A 5 7.00 -72.18 -63.70
C SER A 5 5.80 -71.41 -63.09
N THR A 6 4.99 -72.05 -62.26
CA THR A 6 3.90 -71.42 -61.52
C THR A 6 4.47 -70.42 -60.49
N TYR A 7 5.55 -70.77 -59.78
CA TYR A 7 6.23 -69.88 -58.85
C TYR A 7 6.81 -68.61 -59.56
N LEU A 8 7.45 -68.81 -60.72
CA LEU A 8 7.96 -67.72 -61.54
C LEU A 8 6.83 -66.77 -62.03
N PHE A 9 5.70 -67.32 -62.43
CA PHE A 9 4.54 -66.56 -62.87
C PHE A 9 3.95 -65.75 -61.69
N ASP A 10 3.69 -66.37 -60.53
CA ASP A 10 3.18 -65.74 -59.34
C ASP A 10 4.14 -64.69 -58.80
N SER A 11 5.46 -64.96 -58.80
CA SER A 11 6.47 -63.96 -58.43
C SER A 11 6.52 -62.78 -59.35
N SER A 12 6.40 -63.01 -60.68
CA SER A 12 6.37 -61.96 -61.68
C SER A 12 5.10 -61.12 -61.57
N LEU A 13 3.94 -61.69 -61.29
CA LEU A 13 2.67 -61.01 -61.07
C LEU A 13 2.76 -60.15 -59.82
N LYS A 14 3.30 -60.65 -58.72
CA LYS A 14 3.55 -59.86 -57.52
C LYS A 14 4.47 -58.68 -57.78
N ASN A 15 5.53 -58.86 -58.54
CA ASN A 15 6.46 -57.80 -58.92
C ASN A 15 5.78 -56.72 -59.76
N ILE A 16 4.90 -57.09 -60.74
CA ILE A 16 4.11 -56.11 -61.50
C ILE A 16 3.18 -55.35 -60.59
N GLN A 17 2.43 -56.00 -59.72
CA GLN A 17 1.51 -55.36 -58.75
C GLN A 17 2.26 -54.42 -57.81
N SER A 18 3.43 -54.80 -57.33
CA SER A 18 4.28 -53.98 -56.49
C SER A 18 4.74 -52.73 -57.25
N THR A 19 5.29 -52.92 -58.48
CA THR A 19 5.80 -51.80 -59.27
C THR A 19 4.67 -50.86 -59.70
N GLN A 20 3.47 -51.39 -60.03
CA GLN A 20 2.29 -50.58 -60.32
C GLN A 20 1.81 -49.76 -59.13
N SER A 21 1.88 -50.34 -57.91
CA SER A 21 1.62 -49.66 -56.65
C SER A 21 2.64 -48.54 -56.41
N ASP A 22 3.93 -48.75 -56.70
CA ASP A 22 4.98 -47.75 -56.56
C ASP A 22 4.79 -46.60 -57.54
N VAL A 23 4.49 -46.85 -58.82
CA VAL A 23 4.14 -45.86 -59.83
C VAL A 23 2.91 -45.04 -59.39
N SER A 24 1.88 -45.70 -58.87
CA SER A 24 0.67 -45.01 -58.39
C SER A 24 0.99 -44.08 -57.21
N ARG A 25 1.85 -44.52 -56.29
CA ARG A 25 2.31 -43.78 -55.12
C ARG A 25 3.15 -42.55 -55.50
N SER A 26 4.08 -42.75 -56.46
CA SER A 26 4.89 -41.64 -56.95
C SER A 26 4.05 -40.59 -57.72
N ARG A 27 3.04 -41.02 -58.47
CA ARG A 27 2.06 -40.15 -59.08
C ARG A 27 1.25 -39.33 -58.08
N GLU A 28 0.79 -39.98 -57.00
CA GLU A 28 0.05 -39.34 -55.92
C GLU A 28 0.91 -38.27 -55.18
N ARG A 29 2.18 -38.58 -54.92
CA ARG A 29 3.15 -37.62 -54.35
C ARG A 29 3.36 -36.41 -55.28
N ILE A 30 3.60 -36.62 -56.57
CA ILE A 30 3.77 -35.57 -57.57
C ILE A 30 2.50 -34.72 -57.66
N ALA A 31 1.32 -35.32 -57.66
CA ALA A 31 0.04 -34.63 -57.77
C ALA A 31 -0.30 -33.82 -56.51
N SER A 32 0.08 -34.31 -55.32
CA SER A 32 -0.17 -33.63 -54.04
C SER A 32 0.91 -32.62 -53.66
N GLY A 33 2.11 -32.70 -54.28
CA GLY A 33 3.28 -31.89 -53.90
C GLY A 33 3.87 -32.20 -52.51
N LYS A 34 3.45 -33.31 -51.92
CA LYS A 34 3.88 -33.75 -50.58
C LYS A 34 4.84 -34.92 -50.65
N ALA A 35 5.89 -34.91 -49.86
CA ALA A 35 6.83 -36.01 -49.71
C ALA A 35 6.17 -37.26 -49.10
N LEU A 36 5.17 -37.06 -48.22
CA LEU A 36 4.38 -38.09 -47.55
C LEU A 36 2.91 -37.96 -47.91
N THR A 37 2.31 -39.02 -48.46
CA THR A 37 0.88 -39.08 -48.76
C THR A 37 0.12 -39.94 -47.75
N ARG A 38 0.81 -40.88 -47.07
CA ARG A 38 0.25 -41.77 -46.08
C ARG A 38 1.12 -41.80 -44.82
N ALA A 39 0.47 -41.92 -43.66
CA ALA A 39 1.15 -42.01 -42.36
C ALA A 39 2.13 -43.21 -42.26
N SER A 40 1.90 -44.25 -43.03
CA SER A 40 2.74 -45.45 -43.10
C SER A 40 4.02 -45.29 -43.93
N ASP A 41 4.14 -44.23 -44.73
CA ASP A 41 5.25 -44.04 -45.66
C ASP A 41 6.58 -43.75 -44.93
N ASP A 42 6.54 -42.88 -43.90
CA ASP A 42 7.65 -42.59 -43.01
C ASP A 42 7.12 -42.04 -41.67
N THR A 43 7.09 -42.88 -40.67
CA THR A 43 6.58 -42.52 -39.32
C THR A 43 7.48 -41.55 -38.59
N SER A 44 8.78 -41.51 -38.88
CA SER A 44 9.72 -40.59 -38.27
C SER A 44 9.52 -39.16 -38.81
N LYS A 45 9.41 -39.01 -40.15
CA LYS A 45 9.08 -37.75 -40.78
C LYS A 45 7.72 -37.24 -40.37
N LEU A 46 6.71 -38.10 -40.29
CA LEU A 46 5.39 -37.69 -39.82
C LEU A 46 5.44 -37.09 -38.42
N ARG A 47 6.17 -37.74 -37.51
CA ARG A 47 6.34 -37.21 -36.13
C ARG A 47 7.04 -35.87 -36.12
N ASN A 48 8.08 -35.67 -36.96
CA ASN A 48 8.76 -34.38 -37.09
C ASN A 48 7.80 -33.30 -37.60
N ILE A 49 7.00 -33.60 -38.63
CA ILE A 49 6.00 -32.68 -39.18
C ILE A 49 4.97 -32.31 -38.11
N GLU A 50 4.42 -33.27 -37.35
CA GLU A 50 3.48 -32.99 -36.26
C GLU A 50 4.09 -32.15 -35.17
N THR A 51 5.34 -32.41 -34.78
CA THR A 51 6.07 -31.59 -33.79
C THR A 51 6.26 -30.16 -34.26
N LEU A 52 6.71 -29.96 -35.51
CA LEU A 52 6.91 -28.64 -36.11
C LEU A 52 5.58 -27.86 -36.22
N GLN A 53 4.51 -28.55 -36.64
CA GLN A 53 3.17 -27.93 -36.69
C GLN A 53 2.64 -27.57 -35.29
N SER A 54 2.91 -28.38 -34.29
CA SER A 54 2.56 -28.06 -32.90
C SER A 54 3.34 -26.84 -32.42
N SER A 55 4.62 -26.72 -32.78
CA SER A 55 5.43 -25.55 -32.44
C SER A 55 4.93 -24.28 -33.13
N LEU A 56 4.52 -24.35 -34.40
CA LEU A 56 3.88 -23.23 -35.10
C LEU A 56 2.60 -22.76 -34.40
N LYS A 57 1.73 -23.68 -33.99
CA LYS A 57 0.50 -23.34 -33.25
C LYS A 57 0.79 -22.64 -31.93
N LYS A 58 1.87 -23.03 -31.23
CA LYS A 58 2.31 -22.32 -30.01
C LYS A 58 2.74 -20.89 -30.33
N ILE A 59 3.52 -20.70 -31.41
CA ILE A 59 3.94 -19.37 -31.84
C ILE A 59 2.73 -18.51 -32.22
N ASP A 60 1.76 -19.07 -32.95
CA ASP A 60 0.50 -18.39 -33.26
C ASP A 60 -0.24 -17.90 -31.99
N SER A 61 -0.23 -18.73 -30.95
CA SER A 61 -0.81 -18.36 -29.66
C SER A 61 -0.02 -17.24 -28.98
N PHE A 62 1.32 -17.30 -29.03
CA PHE A 62 2.17 -16.23 -28.48
C PHE A 62 2.00 -14.91 -29.23
N ASP A 63 1.91 -14.94 -30.55
CA ASP A 63 1.70 -13.76 -31.38
C ASP A 63 0.32 -13.12 -31.11
N SER A 64 -0.70 -13.96 -30.89
CA SER A 64 -2.03 -13.48 -30.48
C SER A 64 -1.99 -12.81 -29.11
N ASN A 65 -1.26 -13.40 -28.17
CA ASN A 65 -1.06 -12.84 -26.84
C ASN A 65 -0.28 -11.51 -26.89
N LEU A 66 0.75 -11.43 -27.72
CA LEU A 66 1.54 -10.20 -27.91
C LEU A 66 0.71 -9.09 -28.54
N THR A 67 -0.16 -9.42 -29.51
CA THR A 67 -1.08 -8.47 -30.13
C THR A 67 -2.05 -7.91 -29.09
N TYR A 68 -2.66 -8.78 -28.30
CA TYR A 68 -3.56 -8.39 -27.22
C TYR A 68 -2.85 -7.45 -26.20
N LEU A 69 -1.65 -7.82 -25.76
CA LEU A 69 -0.85 -6.99 -24.84
C LEU A 69 -0.49 -5.64 -25.45
N LYS A 70 -0.10 -5.62 -26.72
CA LYS A 70 0.24 -4.38 -27.44
C LYS A 70 -0.93 -3.42 -27.52
N ASP A 71 -2.10 -3.91 -27.86
CA ASP A 71 -3.31 -3.08 -27.96
C ASP A 71 -3.73 -2.53 -26.61
N ARG A 72 -3.63 -3.36 -25.55
CA ARG A 72 -3.91 -2.93 -24.19
C ARG A 72 -2.93 -1.88 -23.69
N LEU A 73 -1.61 -2.08 -23.90
CA LEU A 73 -0.58 -1.11 -23.48
C LEU A 73 -0.68 0.20 -24.27
N LYS A 74 -1.07 0.17 -25.54
CA LYS A 74 -1.35 1.40 -26.31
C LYS A 74 -2.54 2.17 -25.77
N LEU A 75 -3.60 1.46 -25.35
CA LEU A 75 -4.72 2.11 -24.66
C LEU A 75 -4.25 2.75 -23.35
N GLU A 76 -3.47 2.01 -22.56
CA GLU A 76 -2.89 2.51 -21.31
C GLU A 76 -2.01 3.75 -21.56
N GLU A 77 -1.11 3.73 -22.55
CA GLU A 77 -0.28 4.86 -22.96
C GLU A 77 -1.12 6.10 -23.33
N SER A 78 -2.18 5.91 -24.12
CA SER A 78 -3.09 6.98 -24.50
C SER A 78 -3.81 7.58 -23.30
N VAL A 79 -4.27 6.75 -22.39
CA VAL A 79 -4.95 7.16 -21.15
C VAL A 79 -4.00 7.94 -20.24
N LEU A 80 -2.75 7.44 -20.05
CA LEU A 80 -1.73 8.10 -19.23
C LEU A 80 -1.28 9.42 -19.86
N THR A 81 -1.22 9.51 -21.20
CA THR A 81 -0.94 10.77 -21.90
C THR A 81 -2.02 11.81 -21.63
N SER A 82 -3.30 11.43 -21.70
CA SER A 82 -4.40 12.32 -21.37
C SER A 82 -4.37 12.75 -19.89
N ALA A 83 -4.03 11.82 -18.98
CA ALA A 83 -3.85 12.14 -17.57
C ALA A 83 -2.69 13.13 -17.35
N SER A 84 -1.59 12.98 -18.10
CA SER A 84 -0.45 13.91 -18.06
C SER A 84 -0.84 15.31 -18.50
N ASP A 85 -1.63 15.45 -19.56
CA ASP A 85 -2.09 16.75 -20.05
C ASP A 85 -2.95 17.47 -19.00
N ILE A 86 -3.84 16.73 -18.34
CA ILE A 86 -4.65 17.25 -17.23
C ILE A 86 -3.76 17.71 -16.07
N LEU A 87 -2.77 16.90 -15.68
CA LEU A 87 -1.85 17.25 -14.58
C LEU A 87 -1.00 18.48 -14.91
N ILE A 88 -0.56 18.64 -16.16
CA ILE A 88 0.13 19.85 -16.62
C ILE A 88 -0.79 21.06 -16.44
N ARG A 89 -2.05 20.96 -16.89
CA ARG A 89 -3.01 22.05 -16.73
C ARG A 89 -3.29 22.39 -15.27
N LEU A 90 -3.44 21.37 -14.42
CA LEU A 90 -3.62 21.57 -12.96
C LEU A 90 -2.42 22.27 -12.32
N LYS A 91 -1.20 21.91 -12.74
CA LYS A 91 0.03 22.56 -12.29
C LYS A 91 0.12 24.03 -12.73
N GLU A 92 -0.28 24.32 -13.98
CA GLU A 92 -0.39 25.72 -14.44
C GLU A 92 -1.35 26.52 -13.58
N LEU A 93 -2.52 25.96 -13.27
CA LEU A 93 -3.51 26.57 -12.39
C LEU A 93 -2.97 26.76 -10.97
N ALA A 94 -2.21 25.80 -10.46
CA ALA A 94 -1.60 25.90 -9.14
C ALA A 94 -0.54 27.02 -9.08
N ILE A 95 0.31 27.14 -10.11
CA ILE A 95 1.29 28.22 -10.23
C ILE A 95 0.57 29.58 -10.36
N GLN A 96 -0.49 29.65 -11.16
CA GLN A 96 -1.29 30.85 -11.28
C GLN A 96 -1.92 31.25 -9.93
N ALA A 97 -2.52 30.28 -9.22
CA ALA A 97 -3.17 30.49 -7.94
C ALA A 97 -2.21 30.90 -6.82
N ALA A 98 -0.95 30.48 -6.92
CA ALA A 98 0.11 30.85 -5.97
C ALA A 98 0.51 32.36 -6.06
N ASN A 99 0.04 33.04 -7.09
CA ASN A 99 0.32 34.47 -7.23
C ASN A 99 -0.42 35.30 -6.17
N ASP A 100 0.34 36.12 -5.44
CA ASP A 100 -0.18 36.96 -4.33
C ASP A 100 -1.14 38.06 -4.77
N THR A 101 -1.15 38.42 -6.04
CA THR A 101 -2.03 39.48 -6.58
C THR A 101 -3.46 39.00 -6.83
N LEU A 102 -3.73 37.67 -6.83
CA LEU A 102 -5.06 37.16 -7.05
C LEU A 102 -5.97 37.35 -5.84
N SER A 103 -7.21 37.72 -6.12
CA SER A 103 -8.27 37.78 -5.10
C SER A 103 -8.80 36.40 -4.74
N GLY A 104 -9.54 36.29 -3.63
CA GLY A 104 -10.24 35.07 -3.26
C GLY A 104 -11.24 34.61 -4.35
N THR A 105 -11.96 35.54 -4.97
CA THR A 105 -12.91 35.24 -6.05
C THR A 105 -12.21 34.68 -7.30
N ASP A 106 -11.02 35.16 -7.65
CA ASP A 106 -10.24 34.62 -8.76
C ASP A 106 -9.80 33.19 -8.44
N ARG A 107 -9.40 32.92 -7.19
CA ARG A 107 -9.07 31.55 -6.75
C ARG A 107 -10.28 30.62 -6.72
N ASP A 108 -11.49 31.11 -6.44
CA ASP A 108 -12.72 30.31 -6.54
C ASP A 108 -13.01 29.88 -7.99
N ILE A 109 -12.72 30.72 -8.97
CA ILE A 109 -12.84 30.38 -10.39
C ILE A 109 -11.84 29.29 -10.75
N ILE A 110 -10.58 29.42 -10.33
CA ILE A 110 -9.55 28.40 -10.52
C ILE A 110 -9.96 27.08 -9.83
N ALA A 111 -10.56 27.17 -8.63
CA ALA A 111 -11.05 25.99 -7.92
C ALA A 111 -12.15 25.25 -8.68
N ALA A 112 -13.03 25.99 -9.38
CA ALA A 112 -14.05 25.37 -10.21
C ALA A 112 -13.46 24.63 -11.42
N GLU A 113 -12.44 25.20 -12.09
CA GLU A 113 -11.71 24.54 -13.16
C GLU A 113 -10.95 23.32 -12.64
N ALA A 114 -10.24 23.43 -11.52
CA ALA A 114 -9.51 22.33 -10.91
C ALA A 114 -10.43 21.15 -10.50
N ARG A 115 -11.66 21.43 -10.03
CA ARG A 115 -12.66 20.38 -9.75
C ARG A 115 -13.06 19.64 -11.03
N ASN A 116 -13.30 20.36 -12.11
CA ASN A 116 -13.67 19.74 -13.39
C ASN A 116 -12.54 18.84 -13.92
N LEU A 117 -11.30 19.33 -13.88
CA LEU A 117 -10.12 18.55 -14.29
C LEU A 117 -9.89 17.33 -13.40
N ARG A 118 -10.11 17.44 -12.08
CA ARG A 118 -10.07 16.28 -11.18
C ARG A 118 -11.12 15.23 -11.54
N ASP A 119 -12.36 15.65 -11.82
CA ASP A 119 -13.44 14.73 -12.16
C ASP A 119 -13.21 14.11 -13.55
N GLU A 120 -12.56 14.82 -14.48
CA GLU A 120 -12.08 14.29 -15.76
C GLU A 120 -10.97 13.26 -15.56
N LEU A 121 -9.98 13.54 -14.71
CA LEU A 121 -8.91 12.59 -14.35
C LEU A 121 -9.50 11.31 -13.73
N LEU A 122 -10.52 11.44 -12.86
CA LEU A 122 -11.23 10.31 -12.30
C LEU A 122 -11.93 9.47 -13.37
N SER A 123 -12.52 10.11 -14.37
CA SER A 123 -13.12 9.42 -15.53
C SER A 123 -12.07 8.65 -16.33
N ILE A 124 -10.91 9.25 -16.54
CA ILE A 124 -9.76 8.64 -17.23
C ILE A 124 -9.22 7.45 -16.43
N ALA A 125 -9.07 7.57 -15.11
CA ALA A 125 -8.64 6.49 -14.24
C ALA A 125 -9.63 5.30 -14.21
N ASN A 126 -10.90 5.54 -14.60
CA ASN A 126 -11.95 4.53 -14.73
C ASN A 126 -12.21 4.10 -16.18
N THR A 127 -11.23 4.25 -17.07
CA THR A 127 -11.36 3.85 -18.48
C THR A 127 -11.54 2.35 -18.61
N ARG A 128 -12.39 1.96 -19.58
CA ARG A 128 -12.63 0.56 -19.96
C ARG A 128 -11.99 0.24 -21.29
N ASP A 129 -11.57 -0.99 -21.45
CA ASP A 129 -11.14 -1.54 -22.73
C ASP A 129 -12.34 -1.88 -23.64
N VAL A 130 -12.03 -2.38 -24.84
CA VAL A 130 -13.06 -2.76 -25.83
C VAL A 130 -13.93 -3.95 -25.41
N GLU A 131 -13.46 -4.74 -24.42
CA GLU A 131 -14.18 -5.85 -23.83
C GLU A 131 -15.10 -5.39 -22.69
N GLY A 132 -15.03 -4.12 -22.29
CA GLY A 132 -15.78 -3.53 -21.19
C GLY A 132 -15.12 -3.67 -19.84
N ASN A 133 -13.89 -4.20 -19.77
CA ASN A 133 -13.12 -4.35 -18.56
C ASN A 133 -12.42 -3.05 -18.17
N TYR A 134 -12.33 -2.77 -16.89
CA TYR A 134 -11.55 -1.63 -16.41
C TYR A 134 -10.05 -1.87 -16.58
N VAL A 135 -9.34 -0.84 -17.05
CA VAL A 135 -7.91 -0.93 -17.36
C VAL A 135 -7.06 -1.01 -16.07
N PHE A 136 -7.45 -0.30 -15.03
CA PHE A 136 -6.65 -0.07 -13.82
C PHE A 136 -7.19 -0.76 -12.56
N SER A 137 -8.04 -1.78 -12.69
CA SER A 137 -8.66 -2.47 -11.55
C SER A 137 -7.84 -3.66 -11.01
N GLY A 138 -6.65 -3.90 -11.54
CA GLY A 138 -5.87 -5.10 -11.22
C GLY A 138 -6.54 -6.37 -11.77
N SER A 139 -6.68 -7.42 -10.98
CA SER A 139 -7.34 -8.66 -11.41
C SER A 139 -8.88 -8.58 -11.38
N ARG A 140 -9.45 -7.57 -10.73
CA ARG A 140 -10.90 -7.34 -10.62
C ARG A 140 -11.46 -6.52 -11.78
N THR A 141 -11.30 -6.99 -12.99
CA THR A 141 -11.57 -6.22 -14.23
C THR A 141 -13.00 -5.67 -14.37
N GLU A 142 -13.97 -6.24 -13.66
CA GLU A 142 -15.37 -5.78 -13.66
C GLU A 142 -15.67 -4.73 -12.57
N THR A 143 -14.75 -4.54 -11.61
CA THR A 143 -14.92 -3.62 -10.49
C THR A 143 -14.43 -2.23 -10.86
N LEU A 144 -15.23 -1.19 -10.56
CA LEU A 144 -14.85 0.21 -10.74
C LEU A 144 -13.58 0.51 -9.93
N PRO A 145 -12.44 0.87 -10.58
CA PRO A 145 -11.17 1.04 -9.85
C PRO A 145 -11.20 2.17 -8.83
N PHE A 146 -11.70 3.34 -9.20
CA PHE A 146 -11.70 4.53 -8.35
C PHE A 146 -13.10 5.04 -8.10
N LYS A 147 -13.54 4.97 -6.85
CA LYS A 147 -14.86 5.42 -6.43
C LYS A 147 -14.76 6.69 -5.60
N LYS A 148 -15.47 7.73 -6.02
CA LYS A 148 -15.61 8.97 -5.25
C LYS A 148 -16.71 8.78 -4.20
N ASP A 149 -16.42 9.20 -3.00
CA ASP A 149 -17.40 9.33 -1.92
C ASP A 149 -18.20 10.63 -2.12
N ASP A 150 -19.52 10.52 -2.13
CA ASP A 150 -20.41 11.65 -2.44
C ASP A 150 -20.47 12.69 -1.30
N VAL A 151 -20.09 12.31 -0.08
CA VAL A 151 -20.13 13.19 1.09
C VAL A 151 -18.82 13.90 1.31
N THR A 152 -17.72 13.15 1.30
CA THR A 152 -16.37 13.68 1.60
C THR A 152 -15.64 14.15 0.34
N GLY A 153 -16.04 13.67 -0.84
CA GLY A 153 -15.34 13.90 -2.10
C GLY A 153 -14.04 13.11 -2.25
N ALA A 154 -13.68 12.31 -1.24
CA ALA A 154 -12.51 11.45 -1.27
C ALA A 154 -12.66 10.33 -2.31
N VAL A 155 -11.58 10.00 -2.99
CA VAL A 155 -11.56 8.92 -3.98
C VAL A 155 -10.83 7.73 -3.38
N GLN A 156 -11.45 6.56 -3.46
CA GLN A 156 -10.89 5.33 -2.92
C GLN A 156 -10.67 4.30 -4.03
N TYR A 157 -9.52 3.64 -3.99
CA TYR A 157 -9.24 2.52 -4.88
C TYR A 157 -9.99 1.27 -4.42
N GLN A 158 -10.75 0.65 -5.34
CA GLN A 158 -11.57 -0.54 -5.09
C GLN A 158 -11.04 -1.79 -5.82
N GLY A 159 -9.99 -1.62 -6.60
CA GLY A 159 -9.33 -2.71 -7.32
C GLY A 159 -8.47 -3.57 -6.39
N ASP A 160 -7.58 -4.36 -7.00
CA ASP A 160 -6.55 -5.10 -6.28
C ASP A 160 -5.18 -4.93 -6.99
N ASN A 161 -4.11 -5.33 -6.31
CA ASN A 161 -2.74 -5.24 -6.81
C ASN A 161 -2.24 -6.56 -7.47
N ARG A 162 -3.14 -7.49 -7.78
CA ARG A 162 -2.76 -8.77 -8.38
C ARG A 162 -2.52 -8.63 -9.87
N GLN A 163 -1.37 -9.13 -10.30
CA GLN A 163 -1.00 -9.18 -11.72
C GLN A 163 -1.30 -10.57 -12.30
N THR A 164 -2.11 -10.59 -13.34
CA THR A 164 -2.30 -11.76 -14.19
C THR A 164 -1.25 -11.76 -15.28
N LYS A 165 -0.59 -12.88 -15.49
CA LYS A 165 0.46 -13.01 -16.51
C LYS A 165 -0.02 -13.83 -17.69
N ILE A 166 0.48 -13.50 -18.88
CA ILE A 166 0.22 -14.22 -20.12
C ILE A 166 1.55 -14.60 -20.75
N GLN A 167 1.62 -15.82 -21.30
CA GLN A 167 2.82 -16.32 -21.97
C GLN A 167 3.01 -15.63 -23.33
N ILE A 168 4.22 -15.12 -23.58
CA ILE A 168 4.65 -14.47 -24.82
C ILE A 168 5.74 -15.25 -25.55
N SER A 169 6.29 -16.27 -24.91
CA SER A 169 7.21 -17.26 -25.48
C SER A 169 7.22 -18.51 -24.59
N GLU A 170 7.96 -19.55 -24.94
CA GLU A 170 8.06 -20.77 -24.13
C GLU A 170 8.62 -20.52 -22.71
N THR A 171 9.43 -19.49 -22.54
CA THR A 171 10.15 -19.20 -21.28
C THR A 171 9.83 -17.83 -20.69
N ARG A 172 9.00 -17.01 -21.36
CA ARG A 172 8.71 -15.65 -20.93
C ARG A 172 7.22 -15.40 -20.79
N GLU A 173 6.90 -14.75 -19.69
CA GLU A 173 5.57 -14.23 -19.39
C GLU A 173 5.62 -12.72 -19.25
N MET A 174 4.50 -12.06 -19.49
CA MET A 174 4.31 -10.63 -19.30
C MET A 174 3.02 -10.36 -18.55
N ALA A 175 2.99 -9.31 -17.72
CA ALA A 175 1.78 -8.91 -17.02
C ALA A 175 0.71 -8.44 -18.02
N LYS A 176 -0.50 -8.96 -17.85
CA LYS A 176 -1.67 -8.63 -18.66
C LYS A 176 -2.34 -7.34 -18.19
N ASN A 177 -2.24 -7.04 -16.88
CA ASN A 177 -2.95 -5.96 -16.22
C ASN A 177 -2.00 -5.21 -15.29
N ARG A 178 -2.31 -3.93 -15.06
CA ARG A 178 -1.72 -3.09 -14.02
C ARG A 178 -2.78 -2.71 -13.01
N ASP A 179 -2.35 -2.47 -11.79
CA ASP A 179 -3.21 -1.93 -10.76
C ASP A 179 -3.15 -0.40 -10.78
N GLY A 180 -4.31 0.21 -10.53
CA GLY A 180 -4.42 1.65 -10.50
C GLY A 180 -3.74 2.28 -9.29
N GLN A 181 -3.59 1.51 -8.22
CA GLN A 181 -2.92 1.98 -7.01
C GLN A 181 -1.47 2.34 -7.30
N SER A 182 -0.71 1.46 -7.94
CA SER A 182 0.70 1.71 -8.29
C SER A 182 0.90 2.87 -9.28
N ILE A 183 -0.14 3.23 -10.05
CA ILE A 183 -0.09 4.29 -11.05
C ILE A 183 -0.49 5.64 -10.45
N PHE A 184 -1.59 5.69 -9.69
CA PHE A 184 -2.21 6.91 -9.17
C PHE A 184 -1.92 7.16 -7.68
N GLU A 185 -1.24 6.24 -6.98
CA GLU A 185 -0.64 6.43 -5.66
C GLU A 185 0.87 6.50 -5.84
N GLY A 186 1.49 7.59 -5.50
CA GLY A 186 2.94 7.69 -5.64
C GLY A 186 3.46 9.10 -5.46
N ALA A 187 2.57 10.03 -5.16
CA ALA A 187 3.00 11.31 -4.63
C ALA A 187 3.50 11.11 -3.20
N SER A 188 4.63 11.70 -2.89
CA SER A 188 5.18 11.64 -1.55
C SER A 188 4.92 12.96 -0.84
N ARG A 189 4.36 12.87 0.36
CA ARG A 189 4.15 14.01 1.25
C ARG A 189 5.04 13.85 2.46
N THR A 190 5.86 14.86 2.74
CA THR A 190 6.67 14.91 3.95
C THR A 190 5.94 15.76 4.98
N GLU A 191 5.77 15.25 6.19
CA GLU A 191 5.25 15.98 7.34
C GLU A 191 6.30 15.97 8.43
N ARG A 192 6.72 17.16 8.85
CA ARG A 192 7.68 17.34 9.94
C ARG A 192 7.04 18.06 11.10
N THR A 193 7.00 17.39 12.22
CA THR A 193 6.50 17.97 13.46
C THR A 193 7.66 18.45 14.32
N TYR A 194 7.60 19.69 14.70
CA TYR A 194 8.60 20.36 15.53
C TYR A 194 8.01 20.69 16.88
N HIS A 195 8.81 20.51 17.91
CA HIS A 195 8.53 20.92 19.27
C HIS A 195 9.18 22.28 19.53
N LEU A 196 8.41 23.21 20.11
CA LEU A 196 8.85 24.54 20.49
C LEU A 196 9.05 24.59 22.01
N ALA A 197 10.27 24.45 22.47
CA ALA A 197 10.59 24.61 23.89
C ALA A 197 11.00 26.07 24.18
N GLY A 198 10.60 26.57 25.34
CA GLY A 198 10.81 27.99 25.72
C GLY A 198 9.84 28.96 25.07
N PHE A 199 8.80 28.45 24.40
CA PHE A 199 7.69 29.25 23.91
C PHE A 199 6.70 29.49 25.07
N GLU A 200 6.65 30.72 25.61
CA GLU A 200 5.90 31.04 26.84
C GLU A 200 4.59 31.78 26.57
N GLY A 201 4.10 31.74 25.34
CA GLY A 201 2.84 32.37 24.97
C GLY A 201 3.01 33.78 24.43
N GLU A 202 2.46 34.82 25.10
CA GLU A 202 2.45 36.20 24.59
C GLU A 202 3.87 36.71 24.28
N GLY A 203 4.03 37.28 23.09
CA GLY A 203 5.30 37.87 22.64
C GLY A 203 5.50 37.88 21.15
N ASP A 204 6.60 38.44 20.71
CA ASP A 204 7.04 38.44 19.32
C ASP A 204 8.18 37.43 19.15
N TYR A 205 8.03 36.53 18.22
CA TYR A 205 8.97 35.44 17.95
C TYR A 205 9.38 35.41 16.49
N ASN A 206 10.62 35.07 16.22
CA ASN A 206 11.15 34.90 14.88
C ASN A 206 11.47 33.44 14.60
N PHE A 207 10.96 32.92 13.50
CA PHE A 207 11.21 31.55 13.03
C PHE A 207 11.70 31.57 11.58
N MET A 208 12.63 30.72 11.27
CA MET A 208 13.02 30.39 9.90
C MET A 208 12.23 29.18 9.41
N VAL A 209 11.49 29.36 8.32
CA VAL A 209 10.84 28.25 7.61
C VAL A 209 11.51 28.11 6.26
N GLY A 210 12.33 27.08 6.11
CA GLY A 210 13.25 26.99 5.00
C GLY A 210 14.20 28.20 4.99
N SER A 211 14.15 29.01 3.95
CA SER A 211 14.93 30.26 3.82
C SER A 211 14.14 31.52 4.17
N ARG A 212 12.89 31.40 4.62
CA ARG A 212 12.01 32.54 4.93
C ARG A 212 11.98 32.84 6.42
N LEU A 213 12.13 34.12 6.78
CA LEU A 213 11.91 34.61 8.14
C LEU A 213 10.41 34.86 8.33
N ILE A 214 9.84 34.31 9.40
CA ILE A 214 8.46 34.51 9.82
C ILE A 214 8.47 35.20 11.17
N GLU A 215 7.88 36.37 11.23
CA GLU A 215 7.61 37.09 12.46
C GLU A 215 6.25 36.65 13.01
N LEU A 216 6.26 36.01 14.18
CA LEU A 216 5.07 35.54 14.87
C LEU A 216 4.76 36.49 16.01
N LYS A 217 3.62 37.18 15.92
CA LYS A 217 3.11 38.01 17.01
C LYS A 217 1.99 37.29 17.73
N VAL A 218 2.23 36.95 18.98
CA VAL A 218 1.31 36.22 19.83
C VAL A 218 0.78 37.11 20.92
N GLY A 219 -0.54 37.29 20.95
CA GLY A 219 -1.23 37.96 22.03
C GLY A 219 -1.53 37.05 23.22
N ALA A 220 -1.99 37.66 24.31
CA ALA A 220 -2.45 36.91 25.47
C ALA A 220 -3.63 35.97 25.09
N GLY A 221 -3.66 34.77 25.69
CA GLY A 221 -4.72 33.81 25.45
C GLY A 221 -4.45 32.47 26.11
N THR A 222 -5.41 31.55 25.98
CA THR A 222 -5.22 30.13 26.34
C THR A 222 -4.22 29.50 25.39
N ALA A 223 -3.68 28.35 25.76
CA ALA A 223 -2.71 27.62 24.93
C ALA A 223 -3.27 27.28 23.52
N GLU A 224 -4.55 26.93 23.42
CA GLU A 224 -5.22 26.66 22.16
C GLU A 224 -5.42 27.93 21.31
N GLU A 225 -5.74 29.07 21.94
CA GLU A 225 -5.86 30.34 21.25
C GLU A 225 -4.51 30.78 20.69
N ILE A 226 -3.43 30.59 21.45
CA ILE A 226 -2.06 30.86 21.05
C ILE A 226 -1.66 29.95 19.85
N ALA A 227 -1.95 28.65 19.90
CA ALA A 227 -1.71 27.76 18.77
C ALA A 227 -2.50 28.19 17.52
N THR A 228 -3.76 28.62 17.70
CA THR A 228 -4.59 29.14 16.60
C THR A 228 -4.00 30.43 15.99
N GLN A 229 -3.49 31.33 16.82
CA GLN A 229 -2.79 32.53 16.35
C GLN A 229 -1.53 32.12 15.56
N PHE A 230 -0.74 31.17 16.09
CA PHE A 230 0.45 30.67 15.39
C PHE A 230 0.09 30.10 14.02
N GLN A 231 -0.92 29.21 13.95
CA GLN A 231 -1.40 28.64 12.70
C GLN A 231 -1.86 29.73 11.71
N SER A 232 -2.57 30.73 12.19
CA SER A 232 -3.02 31.87 11.36
C SER A 232 -1.84 32.64 10.78
N GLN A 233 -0.78 32.85 11.57
CA GLN A 233 0.44 33.50 11.10
C GLN A 233 1.21 32.66 10.07
N LEU A 234 1.33 31.35 10.27
CA LEU A 234 1.90 30.45 9.25
C LEU A 234 1.15 30.58 7.92
N LYS A 235 -0.18 30.51 7.98
CA LYS A 235 -1.05 30.65 6.81
C LYS A 235 -0.88 31.99 6.11
N ASN A 236 -0.84 33.09 6.88
CA ASN A 236 -0.66 34.47 6.34
C ASN A 236 0.71 34.65 5.67
N ASN A 237 1.73 33.92 6.15
CA ASN A 237 3.08 33.92 5.57
C ASN A 237 3.24 32.88 4.45
N GLY A 238 2.17 32.23 4.02
CA GLY A 238 2.20 31.25 2.93
C GLY A 238 2.94 29.95 3.27
N VAL A 239 2.93 29.56 4.54
CA VAL A 239 3.52 28.30 5.01
C VAL A 239 2.43 27.25 5.18
N SER A 240 2.62 26.07 4.58
CA SER A 240 1.75 24.93 4.78
C SER A 240 2.09 24.25 6.10
N GLY A 241 1.27 24.46 7.11
CA GLY A 241 1.48 23.85 8.40
C GLY A 241 0.34 24.08 9.37
N THR A 242 0.34 23.30 10.44
CA THR A 242 -0.60 23.41 11.55
C THR A 242 0.17 23.64 12.84
N ALA A 243 -0.41 24.40 13.75
CA ALA A 243 0.09 24.56 15.10
C ALA A 243 -0.90 23.96 16.09
N SER A 244 -0.41 23.21 17.05
CA SER A 244 -1.22 22.56 18.07
C SER A 244 -0.55 22.66 19.43
N VAL A 245 -1.35 22.56 20.46
CA VAL A 245 -0.85 22.35 21.81
C VAL A 245 -0.78 20.86 22.06
N ARG A 246 0.36 20.41 22.55
CA ARG A 246 0.54 19.03 23.00
C ARG A 246 0.84 19.03 24.47
N HIS A 247 0.30 18.10 25.17
CA HIS A 247 0.61 17.90 26.56
C HIS A 247 1.85 17.01 26.66
N LYS A 248 2.84 17.47 27.42
CA LYS A 248 4.11 16.79 27.64
C LYS A 248 4.17 16.26 29.06
N GLU A 249 4.51 15.01 29.22
CA GLU A 249 4.68 14.36 30.52
C GLU A 249 6.05 13.68 30.61
N THR A 250 6.70 13.81 31.76
CA THR A 250 7.95 13.09 32.04
C THR A 250 7.66 11.91 32.95
N ILE A 251 8.13 10.74 32.55
CA ILE A 251 8.00 9.52 33.34
C ILE A 251 9.37 9.02 33.75
N SER A 252 9.57 8.82 35.05
CA SER A 252 10.80 8.25 35.55
C SER A 252 10.89 6.76 35.18
N THR A 253 11.94 6.38 34.50
CA THR A 253 12.19 5.00 34.07
C THR A 253 12.84 4.15 35.17
N GLY A 254 13.32 4.76 36.26
CA GLY A 254 14.07 4.07 37.28
C GLY A 254 15.41 3.54 36.76
N THR A 255 15.86 2.39 37.31
CA THR A 255 17.15 1.80 36.90
C THR A 255 16.96 0.86 35.73
N ILE A 256 17.21 1.35 34.53
CA ILE A 256 16.99 0.62 33.25
C ILE A 256 17.78 -0.69 33.21
N THR A 257 19.00 -0.71 33.71
CA THR A 257 19.86 -1.90 33.78
C THR A 257 19.34 -2.99 34.73
N SER A 258 18.24 -2.74 35.43
CA SER A 258 17.58 -3.74 36.27
C SER A 258 16.35 -4.39 35.63
N TYR A 259 16.01 -4.04 34.41
CA TYR A 259 14.85 -4.61 33.71
C TYR A 259 15.11 -6.09 33.36
N ASN A 260 14.15 -6.96 33.68
CA ASN A 260 14.31 -8.40 33.50
C ASN A 260 13.04 -9.11 33.01
N GLY A 261 12.15 -8.39 32.33
CA GLY A 261 10.89 -8.95 31.85
C GLY A 261 10.12 -7.95 31.01
N ALA A 262 8.82 -7.96 31.15
CA ALA A 262 7.96 -7.10 30.34
C ALA A 262 8.10 -5.62 30.69
N VAL A 263 8.25 -4.79 29.65
CA VAL A 263 8.07 -3.34 29.71
C VAL A 263 6.82 -3.01 28.92
N ALA A 264 5.86 -2.34 29.52
CA ALA A 264 4.63 -1.96 28.88
C ALA A 264 4.42 -0.44 28.95
N ILE A 265 4.04 0.13 27.84
CA ILE A 265 3.71 1.55 27.67
C ILE A 265 2.29 1.63 27.10
N SER A 266 1.41 2.39 27.73
CA SER A 266 0.03 2.49 27.27
C SER A 266 -0.47 3.93 27.32
N ASP A 267 -1.31 4.28 26.34
CA ASP A 267 -2.09 5.52 26.30
C ASP A 267 -3.49 5.35 26.91
N GLY A 268 -3.74 4.19 27.51
CA GLY A 268 -5.04 3.80 28.05
C GLY A 268 -5.97 3.15 27.02
N THR A 269 -5.66 3.19 25.75
CA THR A 269 -6.37 2.51 24.65
C THR A 269 -5.47 1.47 23.99
N ASN A 270 -4.28 1.89 23.62
CA ASN A 270 -3.26 1.04 23.00
C ASN A 270 -2.17 0.73 24.00
N THR A 271 -1.55 -0.43 23.89
CA THR A 271 -0.46 -0.85 24.76
C THR A 271 0.67 -1.44 23.91
N LEU A 272 1.84 -0.84 24.03
CA LEU A 272 3.09 -1.36 23.49
C LEU A 272 3.77 -2.20 24.57
N ALA A 273 4.18 -3.42 24.23
CA ALA A 273 4.91 -4.30 25.14
C ALA A 273 6.26 -4.72 24.54
N LEU A 274 7.31 -4.62 25.35
CA LEU A 274 8.65 -5.10 25.05
C LEU A 274 9.00 -6.20 26.06
N ASP A 275 9.82 -7.17 25.65
CA ASP A 275 10.26 -8.25 26.55
C ASP A 275 11.79 -8.20 26.72
N TYR A 276 12.20 -7.97 27.94
CA TYR A 276 13.61 -7.95 28.39
C TYR A 276 13.97 -9.17 29.25
N SER A 277 13.24 -10.27 29.16
CA SER A 277 13.55 -11.52 29.90
C SER A 277 14.91 -12.11 29.53
N ALA A 278 15.45 -11.79 28.35
CA ALA A 278 16.77 -12.22 27.90
C ALA A 278 17.92 -11.25 28.25
N GLY A 279 17.62 -10.09 28.84
CA GLY A 279 18.60 -9.05 29.20
C GLY A 279 17.98 -7.67 29.14
N ASP A 280 18.49 -6.73 29.95
CA ASP A 280 18.02 -5.35 29.99
C ASP A 280 18.43 -4.53 28.75
N PRO A 281 17.81 -3.35 28.52
CA PRO A 281 18.14 -2.50 27.35
C PRO A 281 19.52 -1.80 27.49
N GLY A 282 20.18 -1.86 28.63
CA GLY A 282 21.47 -1.25 28.89
C GLY A 282 21.41 0.24 29.21
N ASP A 283 20.81 1.02 28.33
CA ASP A 283 20.67 2.47 28.47
C ASP A 283 19.34 2.99 27.91
N ILE A 284 19.08 4.29 28.15
CA ILE A 284 17.83 4.94 27.75
C ILE A 284 17.71 5.10 26.22
N ASP A 285 18.82 5.26 25.51
CA ASP A 285 18.81 5.45 24.06
C ASP A 285 18.46 4.13 23.37
N THR A 286 18.95 3.01 23.89
CA THR A 286 18.57 1.66 23.45
C THR A 286 17.10 1.36 23.78
N LEU A 287 16.64 1.69 25.00
CA LEU A 287 15.23 1.54 25.37
C LEU A 287 14.33 2.34 24.43
N LEU A 288 14.67 3.60 24.16
CA LEU A 288 13.92 4.48 23.26
C LEU A 288 13.90 3.96 21.82
N SER A 289 15.03 3.47 21.32
CA SER A 289 15.13 2.84 20.01
C SER A 289 14.22 1.62 19.89
N ASN A 290 14.19 0.77 20.93
CA ASN A 290 13.32 -0.42 20.97
C ASN A 290 11.84 -0.04 21.04
N ILE A 291 11.48 1.00 21.79
CA ILE A 291 10.11 1.53 21.84
C ILE A 291 9.68 2.00 20.45
N ARG A 292 10.50 2.80 19.77
CA ARG A 292 10.18 3.39 18.47
C ARG A 292 10.15 2.36 17.33
N SER A 293 10.91 1.29 17.44
CA SER A 293 10.91 0.21 16.45
C SER A 293 9.83 -0.84 16.67
N ALA A 294 9.07 -0.77 17.75
CA ALA A 294 8.00 -1.70 18.03
C ALA A 294 6.78 -1.44 17.12
N PRO A 295 6.17 -2.48 16.51
CA PRO A 295 5.05 -2.29 15.57
C PRO A 295 3.85 -1.51 16.14
N ALA A 296 3.60 -1.63 17.46
CA ALA A 296 2.52 -0.92 18.13
C ALA A 296 2.86 0.54 18.50
N TYR A 297 4.04 1.04 18.13
CA TYR A 297 4.44 2.42 18.47
C TYR A 297 3.61 3.46 17.69
N GLU A 298 3.31 3.18 16.43
CA GLU A 298 2.52 4.08 15.58
C GLU A 298 1.06 4.22 16.06
N ASP A 299 0.53 3.20 16.73
CA ASP A 299 -0.82 3.18 17.27
C ASP A 299 -0.97 4.01 18.56
N LEU A 300 0.15 4.36 19.22
CA LEU A 300 0.11 5.18 20.42
C LEU A 300 -0.30 6.62 20.10
N LEU A 301 -1.14 7.19 20.96
CA LEU A 301 -1.59 8.58 20.84
C LEU A 301 -0.54 9.61 21.27
N PHE A 302 0.68 9.20 21.54
CA PHE A 302 1.82 10.05 21.90
C PHE A 302 3.10 9.56 21.24
N THR A 303 4.09 10.44 21.15
CA THR A 303 5.47 10.08 20.83
C THR A 303 6.29 10.00 22.10
N VAL A 304 7.36 9.22 22.08
CA VAL A 304 8.27 9.03 23.21
C VAL A 304 9.65 9.58 22.87
N ASP A 305 10.17 10.43 23.72
CA ASP A 305 11.49 11.02 23.60
C ASP A 305 12.29 10.85 24.91
N LYS A 306 13.55 11.21 24.84
CA LYS A 306 14.42 11.27 26.02
C LYS A 306 14.19 12.59 26.72
N ALA A 307 13.89 12.54 28.02
CA ALA A 307 13.71 13.75 28.80
C ALA A 307 15.02 14.57 28.91
N SER A 308 14.91 15.86 29.17
CA SER A 308 16.03 16.77 29.26
C SER A 308 17.04 16.41 30.38
N ASN A 309 16.63 15.63 31.38
CA ASN A 309 17.52 15.10 32.43
C ASN A 309 18.39 13.92 31.94
N GLY A 310 18.16 13.39 30.74
CA GLY A 310 18.96 12.34 30.13
C GLY A 310 18.73 10.92 30.66
N ILE A 311 17.85 10.72 31.64
CA ILE A 311 17.62 9.43 32.32
C ILE A 311 16.17 8.98 32.30
N ASP A 312 15.21 9.89 32.02
CA ASP A 312 13.79 9.60 31.99
C ASP A 312 13.24 9.68 30.56
N LEU A 313 12.04 9.14 30.37
CA LEU A 313 11.30 9.28 29.13
C LEU A 313 10.33 10.45 29.20
N GLU A 314 10.13 11.08 28.05
CA GLU A 314 9.22 12.17 27.83
C GLU A 314 8.16 11.77 26.82
N TYR A 315 6.91 11.97 27.15
CA TYR A 315 5.76 11.65 26.29
C TYR A 315 5.15 12.93 25.76
N ASN A 316 5.09 13.03 24.43
CA ASN A 316 4.46 14.15 23.72
C ASN A 316 3.22 13.66 22.99
N TRP A 317 2.06 14.12 23.39
CA TRP A 317 0.81 13.67 22.79
C TRP A 317 0.60 14.20 21.38
N LYS A 318 0.07 13.33 20.46
CA LYS A 318 -0.06 13.62 19.03
C LYS A 318 -1.24 14.55 18.68
N GLY A 319 -2.17 14.84 19.58
CA GLY A 319 -3.37 15.63 19.27
C GLY A 319 -3.84 16.55 20.39
N SER A 320 -4.53 17.62 20.01
CA SER A 320 -5.39 18.44 20.86
C SER A 320 -6.81 17.86 20.81
N GLY A 321 -7.07 16.71 21.46
CA GLY A 321 -8.42 16.19 21.54
C GLY A 321 -9.28 16.93 22.57
N SER A 322 -10.61 16.88 22.45
CA SER A 322 -11.50 17.31 23.52
C SER A 322 -11.17 16.52 24.81
N GLY A 323 -11.06 17.25 25.93
CA GLY A 323 -10.67 16.66 27.20
C GLY A 323 -11.57 15.48 27.60
N TYR A 324 -10.95 14.51 28.27
CA TYR A 324 -11.71 13.46 28.94
C TYR A 324 -12.28 13.99 30.24
N GLN A 325 -13.48 13.57 30.60
CA GLN A 325 -14.02 13.93 31.89
C GLN A 325 -13.39 13.06 32.99
N LEU A 326 -12.87 13.72 34.00
CA LEU A 326 -12.37 13.10 35.24
C LEU A 326 -13.39 13.32 36.34
N GLU A 327 -13.72 12.27 37.05
CA GLU A 327 -14.52 12.37 38.26
C GLU A 327 -13.71 11.83 39.42
N THR A 328 -13.52 12.65 40.46
CA THR A 328 -12.86 12.24 41.70
C THR A 328 -13.88 11.81 42.72
N VAL A 329 -13.73 10.61 43.24
CA VAL A 329 -14.64 10.01 44.22
C VAL A 329 -13.92 9.93 45.57
N SER A 330 -14.49 10.61 46.55
CA SER A 330 -14.01 10.50 47.94
C SER A 330 -14.48 9.16 48.53
N VAL A 331 -13.52 8.30 48.83
CA VAL A 331 -13.82 6.91 49.26
C VAL A 331 -14.01 6.75 50.76
N GLY A 332 -13.85 7.80 51.53
CA GLY A 332 -14.11 7.77 52.98
C GLY A 332 -13.26 6.73 53.74
N THR A 333 -13.88 6.06 54.72
CA THR A 333 -13.17 5.10 55.58
C THR A 333 -13.23 3.69 54.99
N LEU A 334 -12.18 3.25 54.33
CA LEU A 334 -12.05 1.98 53.61
C LEU A 334 -12.38 0.73 54.43
N GLY A 335 -12.09 0.76 55.73
CA GLY A 335 -12.37 -0.35 56.67
C GLY A 335 -13.86 -0.52 57.01
N SER A 336 -14.70 0.41 56.61
CA SER A 336 -16.15 0.39 56.91
C SER A 336 -17.00 -0.20 55.78
N TYR A 337 -16.38 -0.59 54.64
CA TYR A 337 -17.15 -1.09 53.49
C TYR A 337 -17.76 -2.46 53.78
N THR A 338 -19.07 -2.58 53.55
CA THR A 338 -19.83 -3.83 53.62
C THR A 338 -20.41 -4.26 52.27
N GLY A 339 -20.31 -3.42 51.29
CA GLY A 339 -20.71 -3.68 49.91
C GLY A 339 -20.27 -2.53 49.01
N LEU A 340 -20.07 -2.80 47.74
CA LEU A 340 -19.63 -1.80 46.75
C LEU A 340 -20.30 -2.08 45.39
N THR A 341 -20.86 -1.05 44.78
CA THR A 341 -21.33 -1.08 43.41
C THR A 341 -20.82 0.17 42.67
N ILE A 342 -20.38 -0.04 41.45
CA ILE A 342 -19.85 1.01 40.58
C ILE A 342 -20.49 0.87 39.21
N GLY A 343 -20.95 1.97 38.63
CA GLY A 343 -21.62 1.94 37.34
C GLY A 343 -21.42 3.21 36.53
N ASP A 344 -21.68 3.12 35.24
CA ASP A 344 -21.60 4.22 34.23
C ASP A 344 -22.99 4.64 33.73
N GLY A 345 -24.06 4.13 34.36
CA GLY A 345 -25.44 4.32 33.93
C GLY A 345 -25.99 3.24 33.00
N THR A 346 -25.10 2.45 32.37
CA THR A 346 -25.46 1.30 31.52
C THR A 346 -24.96 -0.02 32.08
N THR A 347 -23.73 -0.02 32.54
CA THR A 347 -23.06 -1.18 33.16
C THR A 347 -22.86 -0.94 34.64
N THR A 348 -23.12 -1.95 35.46
CA THR A 348 -22.87 -1.92 36.91
C THR A 348 -22.01 -3.11 37.30
N ILE A 349 -20.95 -2.88 38.04
CA ILE A 349 -20.06 -3.91 38.61
C ILE A 349 -20.21 -3.96 40.13
N THR A 350 -19.94 -5.13 40.69
CA THR A 350 -19.97 -5.35 42.15
C THR A 350 -18.62 -5.97 42.56
N PRO A 351 -17.64 -5.15 42.93
CA PRO A 351 -16.37 -5.65 43.42
C PRO A 351 -16.52 -6.43 44.72
N THR A 352 -15.67 -7.44 44.92
CA THR A 352 -15.68 -8.22 46.15
C THR A 352 -15.08 -7.38 47.29
N VAL A 353 -15.85 -7.13 48.31
CA VAL A 353 -15.41 -6.41 49.51
C VAL A 353 -14.96 -7.42 50.57
N PRO A 354 -13.68 -7.33 51.09
CA PRO A 354 -13.23 -8.16 52.20
C PRO A 354 -14.09 -7.91 53.47
N GLY A 355 -14.29 -8.90 54.31
CA GLY A 355 -15.11 -8.76 55.52
C GLY A 355 -14.59 -7.72 56.55
N SER A 356 -13.34 -7.27 56.39
CA SER A 356 -12.73 -6.18 57.18
C SER A 356 -12.66 -4.84 56.44
N GLY A 357 -13.38 -4.72 55.29
CA GLY A 357 -13.19 -3.61 54.37
C GLY A 357 -11.85 -3.66 53.62
N PHE A 358 -11.47 -2.56 52.98
CA PHE A 358 -10.23 -2.45 52.24
C PHE A 358 -9.11 -1.88 53.09
N ALA A 359 -7.91 -2.46 53.01
CA ALA A 359 -6.74 -2.02 53.77
C ALA A 359 -6.12 -0.72 53.21
N SER A 360 -6.33 -0.44 51.95
CA SER A 360 -5.80 0.74 51.25
C SER A 360 -6.60 1.07 50.00
N VAL A 361 -6.41 2.29 49.47
CA VAL A 361 -7.00 2.70 48.16
C VAL A 361 -6.51 1.81 47.02
N ASP A 362 -5.25 1.35 47.10
CA ASP A 362 -4.69 0.45 46.07
C ASP A 362 -5.40 -0.92 46.10
N ALA A 363 -5.74 -1.42 47.28
CA ALA A 363 -6.50 -2.65 47.42
C ALA A 363 -7.96 -2.49 46.88
N LEU A 364 -8.57 -1.34 47.14
CA LEU A 364 -9.88 -0.98 46.58
C LEU A 364 -9.83 -0.93 45.07
N VAL A 365 -8.89 -0.20 44.47
CA VAL A 365 -8.72 -0.09 43.01
C VAL A 365 -8.50 -1.47 42.39
N THR A 366 -7.64 -2.30 43.00
CA THR A 366 -7.40 -3.66 42.50
C THR A 366 -8.68 -4.52 42.52
N ALA A 367 -9.48 -4.42 43.57
CA ALA A 367 -10.75 -5.14 43.67
C ALA A 367 -11.76 -4.66 42.60
N ILE A 368 -11.79 -3.36 42.33
CA ILE A 368 -12.64 -2.77 41.26
C ILE A 368 -12.20 -3.28 39.88
N GLN A 369 -10.91 -3.20 39.56
CA GLN A 369 -10.36 -3.60 38.28
C GLN A 369 -10.47 -5.11 38.01
N SER A 370 -10.49 -5.93 39.06
CA SER A 370 -10.68 -7.38 38.95
C SER A 370 -12.15 -7.82 38.99
N ALA A 371 -13.09 -6.91 39.14
CA ALA A 371 -14.52 -7.23 39.14
C ALA A 371 -15.00 -7.69 37.77
N THR A 372 -15.94 -8.65 37.77
CA THR A 372 -16.59 -9.12 36.54
C THR A 372 -17.23 -7.94 35.81
N ASN A 373 -17.04 -7.87 34.49
CA ASN A 373 -17.51 -6.81 33.61
C ASN A 373 -16.83 -5.43 33.78
N TYR A 374 -15.74 -5.32 34.51
CA TYR A 374 -14.98 -4.06 34.62
C TYR A 374 -14.60 -3.48 33.24
N ALA A 375 -14.18 -4.33 32.31
CA ALA A 375 -13.79 -3.91 30.96
C ALA A 375 -14.94 -3.25 30.17
N ASN A 376 -16.19 -3.55 30.54
CA ASN A 376 -17.40 -3.04 29.87
C ASN A 376 -17.86 -1.67 30.39
N LEU A 377 -17.27 -1.16 31.47
CA LEU A 377 -17.52 0.22 31.94
C LEU A 377 -16.99 1.24 30.91
N ASP A 378 -17.72 2.34 30.74
CA ASP A 378 -17.31 3.45 29.87
C ASP A 378 -16.22 4.35 30.49
N PHE A 379 -15.70 4.01 31.66
CA PHE A 379 -14.58 4.67 32.31
C PHE A 379 -13.57 3.66 32.89
N THR A 380 -12.39 4.15 33.21
CA THR A 380 -11.38 3.42 33.99
C THR A 380 -11.29 3.97 35.39
N VAL A 381 -10.89 3.13 36.33
CA VAL A 381 -10.74 3.51 37.74
C VAL A 381 -9.29 3.47 38.12
N SER A 382 -8.78 4.54 38.72
CA SER A 382 -7.45 4.63 39.26
C SER A 382 -7.44 5.33 40.62
N LYS A 383 -6.29 5.30 41.30
CA LYS A 383 -6.06 6.04 42.53
C LYS A 383 -5.86 7.51 42.20
N ALA A 384 -6.57 8.40 42.84
CA ALA A 384 -6.44 9.83 42.64
C ALA A 384 -5.07 10.36 43.10
N ALA A 385 -4.67 11.52 42.56
CA ALA A 385 -3.38 12.11 42.86
C ALA A 385 -3.16 12.47 44.34
N ASN A 386 -4.23 12.71 45.08
CA ASN A 386 -4.19 12.98 46.52
C ASN A 386 -3.84 11.73 47.35
N GLY A 387 -3.86 10.53 46.76
CA GLY A 387 -3.51 9.26 47.42
C GLY A 387 -4.57 8.67 48.33
N THR A 388 -5.68 9.41 48.56
CA THR A 388 -6.77 9.04 49.49
C THR A 388 -8.06 8.69 48.80
N ASP A 389 -8.25 9.15 47.56
CA ASP A 389 -9.45 8.99 46.78
C ASP A 389 -9.22 8.15 45.53
N ILE A 390 -10.27 7.79 44.80
CA ILE A 390 -10.20 7.19 43.48
C ILE A 390 -10.68 8.17 42.43
N GLU A 391 -10.28 7.94 41.20
CA GLU A 391 -10.72 8.72 40.05
C GLU A 391 -11.28 7.84 38.94
N TYR A 392 -12.34 8.31 38.29
CA TYR A 392 -12.94 7.76 37.09
C TYR A 392 -12.54 8.58 35.90
N ILE A 393 -11.99 7.92 34.90
CA ILE A 393 -11.59 8.56 33.66
C ILE A 393 -12.44 7.98 32.54
N TRP A 394 -13.31 8.78 31.97
CA TRP A 394 -14.20 8.36 30.91
C TRP A 394 -13.41 8.01 29.63
N LYS A 395 -13.78 6.89 29.00
CA LYS A 395 -13.05 6.36 27.82
C LYS A 395 -13.28 7.16 26.54
N LYS A 396 -14.33 7.98 26.48
CA LYS A 396 -14.63 8.86 25.37
C LYS A 396 -14.33 10.31 25.72
N SER A 397 -13.74 11.05 24.77
CA SER A 397 -13.53 12.49 24.92
C SER A 397 -14.87 13.25 24.85
N GLY A 398 -14.97 14.35 25.58
CA GLY A 398 -16.18 15.18 25.68
C GLY A 398 -17.06 14.86 26.87
N THR A 399 -18.29 15.37 26.87
CA THR A 399 -19.24 15.13 27.97
C THR A 399 -19.72 13.67 27.92
N PRO A 400 -19.63 12.90 29.02
CA PRO A 400 -20.13 11.54 29.07
C PRO A 400 -21.63 11.47 28.82
N THR A 401 -22.07 10.43 28.15
CA THR A 401 -23.51 10.16 27.94
C THR A 401 -24.15 9.44 29.13
N GLY A 402 -23.31 8.91 30.04
CA GLY A 402 -23.76 8.21 31.25
C GLY A 402 -23.46 9.00 32.53
N THR A 403 -23.91 8.50 33.65
CA THR A 403 -23.63 9.06 34.98
C THR A 403 -22.83 8.04 35.78
N ALA A 404 -21.65 8.43 36.22
CA ALA A 404 -20.85 7.58 37.10
C ALA A 404 -21.55 7.44 38.48
N THR A 405 -21.58 6.23 38.99
CA THR A 405 -22.10 5.95 40.31
C THR A 405 -21.06 5.21 41.12
N PHE A 406 -20.94 5.59 42.38
CA PHE A 406 -20.19 4.88 43.41
C PHE A 406 -21.05 4.75 44.64
N ASN A 407 -21.51 3.55 44.93
CA ASN A 407 -22.32 3.26 46.09
C ASN A 407 -21.61 2.24 46.96
N ALA A 408 -21.21 2.66 48.14
CA ALA A 408 -20.56 1.79 49.08
C ALA A 408 -21.41 1.71 50.38
N ALA A 409 -21.87 0.52 50.69
CA ALA A 409 -22.63 0.30 51.93
C ALA A 409 -21.68 0.44 53.13
N GLY A 410 -22.08 1.24 54.12
CA GLY A 410 -21.29 1.55 55.31
C GLY A 410 -20.58 2.90 55.31
N ILE A 411 -20.79 3.75 54.26
CA ILE A 411 -20.21 5.11 54.18
C ILE A 411 -21.33 6.14 54.15
N THR A 412 -21.13 7.28 54.81
CA THR A 412 -22.14 8.32 55.01
C THR A 412 -21.88 9.61 54.21
N ASN A 413 -20.76 9.76 53.52
CA ASN A 413 -20.42 10.99 52.77
C ASN A 413 -19.65 10.66 51.46
N GLU A 414 -20.38 10.22 50.46
CA GLU A 414 -19.86 10.06 49.13
C GLU A 414 -20.06 11.38 48.34
N SER A 415 -19.00 11.95 47.84
CA SER A 415 -19.07 13.08 46.90
C SER A 415 -18.31 12.77 45.63
N ILE A 416 -18.95 12.94 44.49
CA ILE A 416 -18.28 12.89 43.20
C ILE A 416 -18.06 14.32 42.74
N ALA A 417 -16.81 14.71 42.56
CA ALA A 417 -16.45 15.99 42.03
C ALA A 417 -15.99 15.83 40.57
N SER A 418 -16.72 16.45 39.65
CA SER A 418 -16.38 16.44 38.24
C SER A 418 -15.38 17.52 37.90
N SER A 419 -14.36 17.19 37.16
CA SER A 419 -13.45 18.15 36.51
C SER A 419 -13.14 17.70 35.10
N THR A 420 -12.94 18.68 34.20
CA THR A 420 -12.47 18.38 32.85
C THR A 420 -10.97 18.35 32.88
N LEU A 421 -10.38 17.21 32.62
CA LEU A 421 -8.96 17.14 32.32
C LEU A 421 -8.72 17.66 30.91
N GLY A 422 -7.65 18.44 30.75
CA GLY A 422 -7.12 18.69 29.41
C GLY A 422 -6.90 17.35 28.70
N PRO A 423 -6.83 17.35 27.38
CA PRO A 423 -7.12 16.16 26.53
C PRO A 423 -6.39 14.88 26.89
N GLN A 424 -5.40 14.86 27.76
CA GLN A 424 -4.46 13.75 27.71
C GLN A 424 -3.80 13.39 29.05
N LYS A 425 -4.12 14.09 30.12
CA LYS A 425 -3.41 13.96 31.41
C LYS A 425 -3.49 12.61 32.12
N ALA A 426 -4.31 11.70 31.69
CA ALA A 426 -4.75 10.65 32.62
C ALA A 426 -4.40 9.22 32.25
N ARG A 427 -3.73 8.96 31.14
CA ARG A 427 -3.66 7.60 30.62
C ARG A 427 -2.30 7.01 30.33
N VAL A 428 -1.22 7.80 30.34
CA VAL A 428 0.10 7.20 30.16
C VAL A 428 0.42 6.32 31.36
N SER A 429 0.58 5.05 31.10
CA SER A 429 1.16 4.13 32.04
C SER A 429 2.45 3.56 31.46
N PHE A 430 3.47 3.55 32.30
CA PHE A 430 4.72 2.86 32.06
C PHE A 430 4.92 1.84 33.17
N SER A 431 5.17 0.61 32.83
CA SER A 431 5.52 -0.43 33.79
C SER A 431 6.70 -1.25 33.27
N ALA A 432 7.64 -1.55 34.15
CA ALA A 432 8.79 -2.38 33.82
C ALA A 432 9.03 -3.42 34.94
N SER A 433 9.19 -4.67 34.56
CA SER A 433 9.61 -5.72 35.50
C SER A 433 11.08 -5.55 35.82
N VAL A 434 11.44 -5.58 37.12
CA VAL A 434 12.81 -5.42 37.60
C VAL A 434 13.27 -6.65 38.42
N ALA A 435 14.57 -6.93 38.39
CA ALA A 435 15.15 -8.13 39.02
C ALA A 435 14.99 -8.18 40.54
N SER A 436 14.89 -7.01 41.19
CA SER A 436 14.69 -6.94 42.65
C SER A 436 14.01 -5.62 43.02
N GLY A 437 12.77 -5.71 43.50
CA GLY A 437 12.01 -4.54 43.92
C GLY A 437 10.55 -4.56 43.40
N PRO A 438 9.72 -3.61 43.83
CA PRO A 438 8.38 -3.48 43.28
C PRO A 438 8.46 -3.07 41.82
N THR A 439 7.55 -3.59 41.01
CA THR A 439 7.34 -3.16 39.62
C THR A 439 7.40 -1.62 39.58
N ALA A 440 8.30 -1.07 38.80
CA ALA A 440 8.37 0.37 38.62
C ALA A 440 7.13 0.82 37.84
N GLY A 441 6.08 1.08 38.58
CA GLY A 441 4.89 1.77 38.08
C GLY A 441 5.07 3.23 38.42
N VAL A 442 5.42 4.06 37.44
CA VAL A 442 5.68 5.45 37.73
C VAL A 442 4.60 6.32 37.13
N LYS A 443 4.08 7.14 37.96
CA LYS A 443 3.17 8.21 37.65
C LYS A 443 3.92 9.36 36.99
N ALA A 444 3.40 9.89 35.94
CA ALA A 444 3.89 11.13 35.37
C ALA A 444 3.81 12.26 36.42
N SER A 445 4.91 12.93 36.68
CA SER A 445 4.94 14.09 37.53
C SER A 445 5.05 15.36 36.70
N GLY A 446 4.00 16.19 36.77
CA GLY A 446 4.06 17.55 36.25
C GLY A 446 4.08 17.68 34.72
N GLY A 447 2.95 17.48 34.08
CA GLY A 447 2.81 17.78 32.67
C GLY A 447 2.78 19.27 32.38
N SER A 448 3.38 19.69 31.31
CA SER A 448 3.31 21.06 30.78
C SER A 448 2.76 21.06 29.38
N ASP A 449 2.01 22.10 29.03
CA ASP A 449 1.58 22.29 27.67
C ASP A 449 2.78 22.75 26.82
N VAL A 450 2.96 22.10 25.68
CA VAL A 450 4.02 22.42 24.74
C VAL A 450 3.42 22.63 23.35
N TYR A 451 3.97 23.61 22.66
CA TYR A 451 3.53 23.93 21.32
C TYR A 451 4.26 23.06 20.32
N ALA A 452 3.50 22.47 19.43
CA ALA A 452 4.02 21.70 18.32
C ALA A 452 3.57 22.33 17.00
N VAL A 453 4.48 22.42 16.06
CA VAL A 453 4.23 22.89 14.70
C VAL A 453 4.52 21.75 13.73
N THR A 454 3.51 21.36 12.97
CA THR A 454 3.67 20.39 11.89
C THR A 454 3.71 21.16 10.57
N LEU A 455 4.84 21.07 9.87
CA LEU A 455 5.00 21.58 8.52
C LEU A 455 4.75 20.46 7.53
N THR A 456 3.97 20.75 6.51
CA THR A 456 3.72 19.80 5.41
C THR A 456 4.48 20.31 4.18
N GLY A 457 5.36 19.47 3.62
CA GLY A 457 6.24 19.82 2.51
C GLY A 457 7.72 19.65 2.89
N GLU A 458 8.60 20.25 2.08
CA GLU A 458 10.04 20.11 2.25
C GLU A 458 10.68 21.16 3.17
N ASP A 459 9.90 22.15 3.62
CA ASP A 459 10.40 23.22 4.49
C ASP A 459 10.79 22.67 5.87
N SER A 460 11.86 23.23 6.42
CA SER A 460 12.30 22.98 7.81
C SER A 460 12.00 24.17 8.70
N LEU A 461 11.69 23.95 9.96
CA LEU A 461 11.51 24.98 10.96
C LEU A 461 12.78 25.12 11.80
N ALA A 462 13.26 26.32 11.95
CA ALA A 462 14.35 26.65 12.84
C ALA A 462 14.05 27.96 13.58
N THR A 463 14.65 28.17 14.73
CA THR A 463 14.57 29.46 15.43
C THR A 463 15.74 30.35 15.06
N ASP A 464 15.48 31.61 14.83
CA ASP A 464 16.52 32.65 14.67
C ASP A 464 17.05 33.15 16.02
N GLY A 465 16.61 32.53 17.13
CA GLY A 465 17.16 32.78 18.47
C GLY A 465 16.74 34.09 19.14
N VAL A 466 15.83 34.84 18.55
CA VAL A 466 15.50 36.17 19.06
C VAL A 466 14.04 36.28 19.48
N LYS A 467 13.84 36.45 20.78
CA LYS A 467 12.62 37.00 21.36
C LYS A 467 12.79 38.55 21.34
N THR A 468 11.96 39.24 20.56
CA THR A 468 12.13 40.69 20.31
C THR A 468 11.21 41.58 21.13
N THR A 469 10.72 41.17 22.30
CA THR A 469 9.99 42.09 23.19
C THR A 469 10.70 42.32 24.51
N PRO A 470 10.69 43.58 25.01
CA PRO A 470 11.66 44.01 26.00
C PRO A 470 11.36 43.66 27.46
N GLU A 471 10.37 42.92 27.85
CA GLU A 471 10.05 42.86 29.29
C GLU A 471 9.58 41.51 29.88
N VAL A 472 9.80 40.38 29.22
CA VAL A 472 9.69 39.10 29.96
C VAL A 472 11.05 38.45 29.97
N SER A 473 11.70 38.50 31.13
CA SER A 473 12.95 37.78 31.40
C SER A 473 12.68 36.28 31.39
N SER A 474 12.50 35.69 30.20
CA SER A 474 12.50 34.23 30.07
C SER A 474 13.91 33.74 30.25
N THR A 475 14.09 32.91 31.26
CA THR A 475 15.36 32.25 31.54
C THR A 475 15.60 31.03 30.61
N THR A 476 14.61 30.67 29.80
CA THR A 476 14.66 29.51 28.92
C THR A 476 14.78 29.98 27.46
N PRO A 477 15.86 29.67 26.76
CA PRO A 477 15.98 30.02 25.35
C PRO A 477 14.94 29.27 24.52
N LEU A 478 14.34 29.96 23.53
CA LEU A 478 13.48 29.34 22.56
C LEU A 478 14.30 28.34 21.74
N THR A 479 13.89 27.09 21.72
CA THR A 479 14.52 26.05 20.92
C THR A 479 13.48 25.32 20.09
N VAL A 480 13.87 24.95 18.87
CA VAL A 480 13.06 24.14 17.96
C VAL A 480 13.75 22.78 17.81
N SER A 481 13.05 21.72 18.13
CA SER A 481 13.54 20.36 17.95
C SER A 481 12.60 19.58 17.03
N LEU A 482 13.16 18.82 16.09
CA LEU A 482 12.39 17.91 15.25
C LEU A 482 11.90 16.75 16.11
N LEU A 483 10.59 16.59 16.16
CA LEU A 483 9.93 15.52 16.91
C LEU A 483 9.60 14.32 16.02
N GLU A 484 9.13 14.58 14.81
CA GLU A 484 8.67 13.54 13.88
C GLU A 484 8.97 13.98 12.45
N ASP A 485 9.52 13.06 11.64
CA ASP A 485 9.71 13.24 10.19
C ASP A 485 9.04 12.06 9.50
N LYS A 486 7.85 12.30 8.97
CA LYS A 486 7.00 11.29 8.35
C LYS A 486 6.91 11.54 6.87
N LYS A 487 7.09 10.48 6.09
CA LYS A 487 6.94 10.51 4.64
C LYS A 487 5.87 9.51 4.22
N ASP A 488 4.71 10.03 3.83
CA ASP A 488 3.57 9.23 3.41
C ASP A 488 3.46 9.22 1.88
N ASN A 489 3.04 8.09 1.34
CA ASN A 489 2.57 8.03 -0.04
C ASN A 489 1.10 8.42 -0.06
N ILE A 490 0.79 9.39 -0.91
CA ILE A 490 -0.58 9.88 -1.10
C ILE A 490 -1.02 9.65 -2.55
N ASP A 491 -2.32 9.47 -2.74
CA ASP A 491 -2.89 9.34 -4.06
C ASP A 491 -3.07 10.70 -4.76
N TYR A 492 -3.11 10.68 -6.08
CA TYR A 492 -3.26 11.89 -6.90
C TYR A 492 -4.56 12.64 -6.59
N PHE A 493 -5.65 11.91 -6.31
CA PHE A 493 -6.96 12.51 -6.05
C PHE A 493 -6.98 13.26 -4.71
N SER A 494 -6.25 12.75 -3.69
CA SER A 494 -6.04 13.44 -2.42
C SER A 494 -5.25 14.73 -2.60
N VAL A 495 -4.18 14.72 -3.41
CA VAL A 495 -3.45 15.96 -3.77
C VAL A 495 -4.38 16.97 -4.42
N LEU A 496 -5.21 16.53 -5.37
CA LEU A 496 -6.15 17.41 -6.07
C LEU A 496 -7.28 17.90 -5.19
N GLN A 497 -7.78 17.07 -4.27
CA GLN A 497 -8.79 17.46 -3.29
C GLN A 497 -8.25 18.54 -2.35
N ASP A 498 -7.03 18.35 -1.84
CA ASP A 498 -6.35 19.33 -0.98
C ASP A 498 -6.11 20.64 -1.73
N PHE A 499 -5.68 20.58 -2.98
CA PHE A 499 -5.50 21.76 -3.83
C PHE A 499 -6.80 22.54 -4.01
N VAL A 500 -7.90 21.86 -4.35
CA VAL A 500 -9.22 22.49 -4.48
C VAL A 500 -9.67 23.11 -3.16
N SER A 501 -9.43 22.44 -2.04
CA SER A 501 -9.77 22.92 -0.70
C SER A 501 -8.93 24.17 -0.34
N ALA A 502 -7.64 24.14 -0.66
CA ALA A 502 -6.71 25.25 -0.46
C ALA A 502 -7.11 26.51 -1.25
N LEU A 503 -7.57 26.33 -2.49
CA LEU A 503 -8.10 27.41 -3.33
C LEU A 503 -9.35 28.03 -2.70
N SER A 504 -10.32 27.21 -2.31
CA SER A 504 -11.58 27.65 -1.71
C SER A 504 -11.39 28.33 -0.34
N SER A 505 -10.39 27.89 0.44
CA SER A 505 -10.05 28.51 1.73
C SER A 505 -9.05 29.65 1.62
N ASN A 506 -8.61 30.00 0.41
CA ASN A 506 -7.58 30.98 0.14
C ASN A 506 -6.29 30.75 0.94
N ASP A 507 -5.89 29.47 1.07
CA ASP A 507 -4.71 29.06 1.83
C ASP A 507 -3.48 29.00 0.91
N ARG A 508 -2.69 30.09 0.94
CA ARG A 508 -1.50 30.23 0.07
C ARG A 508 -0.42 29.20 0.35
N GLY A 509 -0.27 28.80 1.61
CA GLY A 509 0.71 27.78 1.99
C GLY A 509 0.38 26.44 1.36
N GLN A 510 -0.88 26.03 1.46
CA GLN A 510 -1.34 24.79 0.85
C GLN A 510 -1.38 24.85 -0.68
N ILE A 511 -1.66 26.02 -1.27
CA ILE A 511 -1.55 26.21 -2.73
C ILE A 511 -0.09 26.04 -3.18
N GLY A 512 0.87 26.64 -2.46
CA GLY A 512 2.30 26.50 -2.74
C GLY A 512 2.76 25.03 -2.63
N ARG A 513 2.30 24.31 -1.60
CA ARG A 513 2.55 22.88 -1.44
C ARG A 513 2.02 22.08 -2.63
N ALA A 514 0.79 22.37 -3.08
CA ALA A 514 0.18 21.67 -4.20
C ALA A 514 1.01 21.75 -5.48
N VAL A 515 1.74 22.85 -5.71
CA VAL A 515 2.67 22.99 -6.85
C VAL A 515 3.78 21.93 -6.78
N SER A 516 4.37 21.73 -5.61
CA SER A 516 5.42 20.71 -5.40
C SER A 516 4.86 19.30 -5.52
N GLU A 517 3.72 19.02 -4.88
CA GLU A 517 3.07 17.71 -4.93
C GLU A 517 2.63 17.34 -6.36
N LEU A 518 2.04 18.28 -7.12
CA LEU A 518 1.69 18.06 -8.53
C LEU A 518 2.92 17.82 -9.40
N THR A 519 4.07 18.41 -9.06
CA THR A 519 5.32 18.12 -9.75
C THR A 519 5.75 16.69 -9.51
N GLY A 520 5.72 16.21 -8.26
CA GLY A 520 6.02 14.82 -7.92
C GLY A 520 5.07 13.82 -8.56
N VAL A 521 3.76 14.14 -8.60
CA VAL A 521 2.74 13.35 -9.32
C VAL A 521 3.08 13.24 -10.81
N GLN A 522 3.47 14.34 -11.45
CA GLN A 522 3.83 14.37 -12.87
C GLN A 522 5.10 13.55 -13.14
N GLU A 523 6.11 13.62 -12.27
CA GLU A 523 7.33 12.82 -12.37
C GLU A 523 7.02 11.33 -12.27
N GLN A 524 6.19 10.92 -11.30
CA GLN A 524 5.78 9.53 -11.13
C GLN A 524 4.99 9.01 -12.34
N LEU A 525 4.08 9.83 -12.88
CA LEU A 525 3.34 9.46 -14.09
C LEU A 525 4.29 9.29 -15.29
N SER A 526 5.30 10.16 -15.42
CA SER A 526 6.31 10.06 -16.48
C SER A 526 7.14 8.78 -16.37
N ILE A 527 7.49 8.34 -15.16
CA ILE A 527 8.14 7.05 -14.90
C ILE A 527 7.24 5.90 -15.37
N THR A 528 5.96 5.95 -14.99
CA THR A 528 4.97 4.93 -15.40
C THR A 528 4.81 4.87 -16.92
N MET A 529 4.76 6.01 -17.60
CA MET A 529 4.73 6.08 -19.07
C MET A 529 5.99 5.48 -19.71
N GLY A 530 7.15 5.73 -19.10
CA GLY A 530 8.42 5.12 -19.51
C GLY A 530 8.40 3.59 -19.40
N ASP A 531 7.80 3.06 -18.34
CA ASP A 531 7.63 1.61 -18.16
C ASP A 531 6.68 1.00 -19.19
N VAL A 532 5.59 1.70 -19.54
CA VAL A 532 4.67 1.28 -20.62
C VAL A 532 5.42 1.26 -21.95
N GLY A 533 6.17 2.32 -22.28
CA GLY A 533 6.99 2.40 -23.49
C GLY A 533 8.05 1.30 -23.56
N SER A 534 8.73 1.02 -22.46
CA SER A 534 9.67 -0.10 -22.34
C SER A 534 9.00 -1.45 -22.58
N SER A 535 7.78 -1.63 -22.05
CA SER A 535 6.98 -2.84 -22.25
C SER A 535 6.57 -3.01 -23.70
N LEU A 536 6.16 -1.95 -24.39
CA LEU A 536 5.86 -1.96 -25.84
C LEU A 536 7.09 -2.34 -26.67
N ASN A 537 8.26 -1.77 -26.38
CA ASN A 537 9.52 -2.14 -27.03
C ASN A 537 9.91 -3.62 -26.80
N ASN A 538 9.60 -4.16 -25.64
CA ASN A 538 9.81 -5.59 -25.35
C ASN A 538 8.87 -6.49 -26.16
N ILE A 539 7.63 -6.08 -26.36
CA ILE A 539 6.67 -6.78 -27.20
C ILE A 539 7.14 -6.78 -28.66
N ASP A 540 7.56 -5.63 -29.19
CA ASP A 540 8.02 -5.52 -30.58
C ASP A 540 9.27 -6.38 -30.82
N ARG A 541 10.18 -6.42 -29.87
CA ARG A 541 11.37 -7.31 -29.92
C ARG A 541 10.97 -8.78 -29.88
N GLN A 542 10.02 -9.15 -29.03
CA GLN A 542 9.53 -10.54 -28.95
C GLN A 542 8.78 -10.96 -30.21
N ASN A 543 8.01 -10.07 -30.81
CA ASN A 543 7.38 -10.30 -32.10
C ASN A 543 8.42 -10.58 -33.21
N GLY A 544 9.51 -9.82 -33.24
CA GLY A 544 10.63 -10.09 -34.14
C GLY A 544 11.21 -11.49 -33.94
N ILE A 545 11.52 -11.86 -32.69
CA ILE A 545 12.06 -13.20 -32.35
C ILE A 545 11.07 -14.29 -32.77
N ASN A 546 9.78 -14.16 -32.47
CA ASN A 546 8.76 -15.15 -32.85
C ASN A 546 8.66 -15.29 -34.36
N SER A 547 8.75 -14.17 -35.10
CA SER A 547 8.74 -14.17 -36.58
C SER A 547 9.94 -14.91 -37.16
N ASP A 548 11.14 -14.71 -36.61
CA ASP A 548 12.37 -15.41 -37.03
C ASP A 548 12.27 -16.91 -36.76
N VAL A 549 11.81 -17.28 -35.55
CA VAL A 549 11.60 -18.69 -35.19
C VAL A 549 10.53 -19.33 -36.07
N ARG A 550 9.43 -18.64 -36.35
CA ARG A 550 8.39 -19.09 -37.29
C ARG A 550 9.00 -19.40 -38.65
N LEU A 551 9.75 -18.45 -39.23
CA LEU A 551 10.39 -18.63 -40.53
C LEU A 551 11.31 -19.85 -40.53
N GLN A 552 12.09 -20.06 -39.48
CA GLN A 552 12.96 -21.23 -39.35
C GLN A 552 12.17 -22.54 -39.30
N ILE A 553 11.07 -22.58 -38.52
CA ILE A 553 10.20 -23.77 -38.43
C ILE A 553 9.50 -24.01 -39.77
N ASP A 554 9.03 -22.98 -40.45
CA ASP A 554 8.39 -23.12 -41.77
C ASP A 554 9.36 -23.69 -42.80
N GLN A 555 10.62 -23.25 -42.79
CA GLN A 555 11.67 -23.82 -43.66
C GLN A 555 11.94 -25.30 -43.35
N LEU A 556 12.03 -25.66 -42.07
CA LEU A 556 12.18 -27.06 -41.64
C LEU A 556 10.97 -27.89 -42.05
N LEU A 557 9.76 -27.35 -41.84
CA LEU A 557 8.53 -27.99 -42.22
C LEU A 557 8.42 -28.20 -43.73
N ALA A 558 8.80 -27.20 -44.53
CA ALA A 558 8.89 -27.33 -45.98
C ALA A 558 9.86 -28.43 -46.40
N THR A 559 11.03 -28.52 -45.78
CA THR A 559 12.03 -29.56 -46.05
C THR A 559 11.50 -30.97 -45.77
N GLU A 560 10.71 -31.14 -44.70
CA GLU A 560 10.16 -32.46 -44.32
C GLU A 560 8.87 -32.79 -45.06
N ARG A 561 8.02 -31.80 -45.37
CA ARG A 561 6.68 -31.99 -45.95
C ARG A 561 6.66 -31.92 -47.46
N ASP A 562 7.43 -31.01 -48.06
CA ASP A 562 7.28 -30.70 -49.49
C ASP A 562 8.10 -31.65 -50.34
N LEU A 563 7.59 -31.95 -51.52
CA LEU A 563 8.20 -32.89 -52.45
C LEU A 563 9.32 -32.19 -53.27
N ASP A 564 10.49 -32.81 -53.31
CA ASP A 564 11.51 -32.49 -54.32
C ASP A 564 11.04 -32.98 -55.69
N TYR A 565 10.45 -32.10 -56.45
CA TYR A 565 9.88 -32.45 -57.74
C TYR A 565 10.91 -32.99 -58.72
N ALA A 566 12.16 -32.51 -58.76
CA ALA A 566 13.16 -32.99 -59.68
C ALA A 566 13.52 -34.44 -59.40
N LYS A 567 13.70 -34.74 -58.13
CA LYS A 567 13.97 -36.12 -57.66
C LYS A 567 12.77 -37.02 -57.86
N ALA A 568 11.56 -36.56 -57.54
CA ALA A 568 10.34 -37.32 -57.65
C ALA A 568 9.98 -37.66 -59.09
N VAL A 569 10.11 -36.73 -60.04
CA VAL A 569 9.90 -36.97 -61.47
C VAL A 569 10.91 -37.93 -62.03
N THR A 570 12.21 -37.81 -61.62
CA THR A 570 13.23 -38.76 -62.01
C THR A 570 12.91 -40.19 -61.55
N GLN A 571 12.50 -40.32 -60.30
CA GLN A 571 12.10 -41.58 -59.70
C GLN A 571 10.85 -42.18 -60.36
N PHE A 572 9.86 -41.34 -60.63
CA PHE A 572 8.64 -41.75 -61.31
C PHE A 572 8.94 -42.29 -62.74
N ASN A 573 9.79 -41.61 -63.51
CA ASN A 573 10.23 -42.11 -64.82
C ASN A 573 10.98 -43.42 -64.71
N GLN A 574 11.83 -43.61 -63.75
CA GLN A 574 12.51 -44.91 -63.49
C GLN A 574 11.54 -46.00 -63.13
N GLU A 575 10.49 -45.72 -62.32
CA GLU A 575 9.46 -46.66 -61.95
C GLU A 575 8.60 -47.05 -63.16
N ILE A 576 8.26 -46.09 -64.03
CA ILE A 576 7.57 -46.37 -65.30
C ILE A 576 8.39 -47.32 -66.19
N VAL A 577 9.69 -47.01 -66.42
CA VAL A 577 10.55 -47.88 -67.20
C VAL A 577 10.70 -49.28 -66.57
N ARG A 578 10.77 -49.34 -65.25
CA ARG A 578 10.79 -50.58 -64.48
C ARG A 578 9.49 -51.39 -64.66
N LEU A 579 8.33 -50.71 -64.66
CA LEU A 579 7.02 -51.32 -64.88
C LEU A 579 6.93 -51.92 -66.30
N GLU A 580 7.34 -51.14 -67.33
CA GLU A 580 7.39 -51.55 -68.70
C GLU A 580 8.28 -52.78 -68.88
N ALA A 581 9.52 -52.74 -68.31
CA ALA A 581 10.43 -53.88 -68.36
C ALA A 581 9.87 -55.12 -67.66
N THR A 582 9.20 -54.95 -66.51
CA THR A 582 8.58 -56.06 -65.77
C THR A 582 7.41 -56.64 -66.54
N GLN A 583 6.56 -55.83 -67.19
CA GLN A 583 5.48 -56.25 -68.04
C GLN A 583 5.99 -57.00 -69.28
N ALA A 584 7.05 -56.51 -69.93
CA ALA A 584 7.69 -57.14 -71.07
C ALA A 584 8.29 -58.52 -70.69
N SER A 585 8.93 -58.60 -69.55
CA SER A 585 9.48 -59.86 -68.99
C SER A 585 8.38 -60.82 -68.69
N PHE A 586 7.26 -60.37 -68.07
CA PHE A 586 6.10 -61.19 -67.79
C PHE A 586 5.48 -61.79 -69.07
N ALA A 587 5.31 -60.92 -70.09
CA ALA A 587 4.77 -61.40 -71.40
C ALA A 587 5.62 -62.47 -72.03
N ARG A 588 6.98 -62.38 -71.93
CA ARG A 588 7.88 -63.42 -72.38
C ARG A 588 7.75 -64.70 -71.57
N ILE A 589 7.65 -64.66 -70.23
CA ILE A 589 7.44 -65.76 -69.36
C ILE A 589 6.08 -66.46 -69.64
N ALA A 590 5.03 -65.66 -69.85
CA ALA A 590 3.70 -66.16 -70.18
C ALA A 590 3.69 -66.90 -71.51
N GLN A 591 4.39 -66.41 -72.55
CA GLN A 591 4.55 -67.09 -73.86
C GLN A 591 5.31 -68.44 -73.72
N LEU A 592 6.40 -68.48 -72.95
CA LEU A 592 7.16 -69.65 -72.73
C LEU A 592 6.35 -70.73 -71.96
N SER A 593 5.53 -70.32 -70.99
CA SER A 593 4.64 -71.20 -70.26
C SER A 593 3.54 -71.78 -71.13
N LEU A 594 2.98 -71.03 -72.07
CA LEU A 594 1.93 -71.48 -73.02
C LEU A 594 2.48 -72.50 -74.02
N PHE A 595 3.71 -72.28 -74.54
CA PHE A 595 4.35 -73.19 -75.45
C PHE A 595 4.72 -74.54 -74.77
N GLN A 596 5.05 -74.50 -73.47
CA GLN A 596 5.31 -75.72 -72.69
C GLN A 596 4.03 -76.50 -72.33
N TYR A 597 2.85 -75.90 -72.38
CA TYR A 597 1.58 -76.54 -72.11
C TYR A 597 0.97 -77.15 -73.38
N LEU A 598 1.37 -76.70 -74.56
CA LEU A 598 0.89 -77.18 -75.88
C LEU A 598 1.83 -78.18 -76.56
N SER A 599 3.01 -78.40 -76.03
CA SER A 599 3.98 -79.44 -76.41
C SER A 599 3.96 -80.56 -75.35
#